data_9eed854081b66bfb7bab92a5536c54e7
#
_entry.id   9eed854081b66bfb7bab92a5536c54e7
#
_cell.length_a   1.000
_cell.length_b   1.000
_cell.length_c   1.000
_cell.angle_alpha   90.00
_cell.angle_beta   90.00
_cell.angle_gamma   90.00
#
_symmetry.space_group_name_H-M   'P 1'
#
loop_
_entity.id
_entity.type
_entity.pdbx_description
1 polymer ?
#
loop_
_entity_poly.entity_id
_entity_poly.type
_entity_poly.pdbx_seq_one_letter_code
_entity_poly.pdbx_strand_id
1 'polypeptide(L)'
;LSVILLHGSENEAMPTLGFDRAPEFLSNLLSTLTTRGRSLLGLSAASDAMSKDELIGLGETLLSRRGEATGVALANSLLAGYAAAGDDDKLAFLNALADLFGPDMADLDAALEAVRDQGASPDSVSQLLKAAEPRRQELIRRLNLAPGGTAALVRMREALLAHVADHPALKHVDSDFVHLFTSWFNRGFLVLQRIDWTTPANILEKIIRYEQVHAIGNWDDLRSRLAPSDRRCYGFFHPQLVDEPLIFVEVALTRDIPGAIAPLLDLTRTPIPADEATTAVFYSISNTQKGLAGISFGNFLIKQVVEEIKRELPNVQTFVTLSPAPGFASWLTRERAAEASPLLDDAGRETLAALDTPGWADDAATAEQVKAVLMPLAAYYFLEAKSGRGQPPDPVARFHLGNGARLERLNFLGDRSDKGMQQSYGLMVNYLYALDRIEANHEAYVENGRVAAAAAVRKLLPSRAATAEAVASS
;
A
#
# COMPACT_ATOMS: atom_id res chain seq x y z
N LEU A 1 -63.72 -34.19 2.69
CA LEU A 1 -63.79 -32.72 2.76
C LEU A 1 -62.41 -32.18 2.35
N SER A 2 -62.41 -31.41 1.30
CA SER A 2 -61.34 -31.04 0.37
C SER A 2 -60.12 -30.40 1.01
N VAL A 3 -58.99 -30.92 0.60
CA VAL A 3 -57.65 -30.33 0.79
C VAL A 3 -57.32 -29.49 -0.46
N ILE A 4 -57.03 -28.23 -0.29
CA ILE A 4 -56.44 -27.37 -1.32
C ILE A 4 -54.99 -27.17 -0.98
N LEU A 5 -54.11 -27.75 -1.80
CA LEU A 5 -52.69 -27.50 -1.85
C LEU A 5 -52.43 -26.14 -2.55
N LEU A 6 -51.84 -25.20 -1.85
CA LEU A 6 -51.22 -24.03 -2.44
C LEU A 6 -49.72 -24.18 -2.31
N HIS A 7 -49.06 -24.39 -3.42
CA HIS A 7 -47.62 -24.19 -3.60
C HIS A 7 -47.36 -22.68 -3.64
N GLY A 8 -46.63 -22.18 -2.68
CA GLY A 8 -46.01 -20.86 -2.72
C GLY A 8 -44.53 -21.01 -2.45
N SER A 9 -43.73 -21.00 -3.50
CA SER A 9 -42.30 -20.85 -3.39
C SER A 9 -41.97 -19.38 -3.22
N GLU A 10 -41.86 -18.93 -2.00
CA GLU A 10 -41.24 -17.64 -1.70
C GLU A 10 -39.80 -17.86 -1.37
N ASN A 11 -38.94 -17.49 -2.33
CA ASN A 11 -37.52 -17.25 -2.15
C ASN A 11 -37.40 -15.96 -1.32
N GLU A 12 -37.40 -16.06 0.00
CA GLU A 12 -37.01 -14.93 0.85
C GLU A 12 -35.51 -14.69 0.67
N ALA A 13 -35.21 -13.73 -0.20
CA ALA A 13 -33.92 -13.08 -0.21
C ALA A 13 -33.66 -12.48 1.18
N MET A 14 -32.62 -12.95 1.86
CA MET A 14 -32.16 -12.32 3.10
C MET A 14 -31.97 -10.82 2.86
N PRO A 15 -32.50 -9.96 3.76
CA PRO A 15 -32.29 -8.53 3.60
C PRO A 15 -30.77 -8.25 3.69
N THR A 16 -30.23 -7.74 2.62
CA THR A 16 -28.93 -7.06 2.65
C THR A 16 -29.06 -5.96 3.70
N LEU A 17 -28.36 -6.12 4.81
CA LEU A 17 -28.18 -5.07 5.80
C LEU A 17 -27.60 -3.84 5.07
N GLY A 18 -28.49 -2.91 4.74
CA GLY A 18 -28.13 -1.66 4.11
C GLY A 18 -27.22 -0.87 5.03
N PHE A 19 -25.96 -0.81 4.66
CA PHE A 19 -24.95 0.07 5.26
C PHE A 19 -25.22 1.56 4.99
N ASP A 20 -26.26 1.90 4.22
CA ASP A 20 -26.58 3.26 3.77
C ASP A 20 -27.06 4.22 4.86
N ARG A 21 -27.45 3.76 6.05
CA ARG A 21 -28.02 4.67 7.09
C ARG A 21 -27.10 4.92 8.29
N ALA A 22 -26.16 4.04 8.59
CA ALA A 22 -25.27 4.24 9.72
C ALA A 22 -24.27 5.40 9.51
N PRO A 23 -23.69 5.58 8.31
CA PRO A 23 -22.83 6.74 8.03
C PRO A 23 -23.56 8.08 8.12
N GLU A 24 -24.78 8.16 7.64
CA GLU A 24 -25.59 9.39 7.71
C GLU A 24 -25.96 9.78 9.14
N PHE A 25 -26.36 8.81 9.97
CA PHE A 25 -26.69 9.08 11.37
C PHE A 25 -25.47 9.60 12.15
N LEU A 26 -24.32 8.95 12.03
CA LEU A 26 -23.09 9.39 12.68
C LEU A 26 -22.62 10.75 12.13
N SER A 27 -22.71 10.97 10.84
CA SER A 27 -22.41 12.26 10.21
C SER A 27 -23.31 13.37 10.74
N ASN A 28 -24.61 13.12 10.84
CA ASN A 28 -25.59 14.07 11.38
C ASN A 28 -25.39 14.34 12.88
N LEU A 29 -25.05 13.32 13.66
CA LEU A 29 -24.73 13.50 15.08
C LEU A 29 -23.48 14.35 15.26
N LEU A 30 -22.40 14.04 14.52
CA LEU A 30 -21.15 14.77 14.56
C LEU A 30 -21.31 16.23 14.06
N SER A 31 -22.10 16.46 13.02
CA SER A 31 -22.40 17.81 12.55
C SER A 31 -23.19 18.62 13.59
N THR A 32 -24.12 17.99 14.30
CA THR A 32 -24.87 18.60 15.38
C THR A 32 -23.94 18.95 16.57
N LEU A 33 -23.05 18.05 16.95
CA LEU A 33 -22.03 18.30 17.99
C LEU A 33 -21.10 19.45 17.62
N THR A 34 -20.65 19.47 16.34
CA THR A 34 -19.80 20.55 15.81
C THR A 34 -20.52 21.89 15.84
N THR A 35 -21.78 21.95 15.42
CA THR A 35 -22.58 23.18 15.44
C THR A 35 -22.80 23.69 16.83
N ARG A 36 -23.14 22.82 17.80
CA ARG A 36 -23.28 23.20 19.22
C ARG A 36 -21.96 23.66 19.81
N GLY A 37 -20.86 22.96 19.53
CA GLY A 37 -19.54 23.34 20.00
C GLY A 37 -19.09 24.71 19.48
N ARG A 38 -19.33 25.00 18.19
CA ARG A 38 -19.05 26.31 17.59
C ARG A 38 -19.83 27.42 18.25
N SER A 39 -21.14 27.22 18.48
CA SER A 39 -22.00 28.19 19.17
C SER A 39 -21.49 28.49 20.58
N LEU A 40 -20.99 27.49 21.31
CA LEU A 40 -20.43 27.65 22.65
C LEU A 40 -19.08 28.41 22.66
N LEU A 41 -18.33 28.35 21.55
CA LEU A 41 -17.01 28.96 21.41
C LEU A 41 -17.05 30.32 20.69
N GLY A 42 -18.22 30.72 20.14
CA GLY A 42 -18.34 31.92 19.33
C GLY A 42 -17.55 31.87 18.01
N LEU A 43 -17.22 30.69 17.51
CA LEU A 43 -16.43 30.51 16.29
C LEU A 43 -17.28 30.78 15.04
N SER A 44 -16.76 31.60 14.13
CA SER A 44 -17.35 31.89 12.83
C SER A 44 -17.42 30.63 11.94
N ALA A 45 -18.32 30.64 10.96
CA ALA A 45 -18.51 29.53 10.00
C ALA A 45 -17.44 29.50 8.89
N ALA A 46 -16.54 30.47 8.81
CA ALA A 46 -15.58 30.60 7.72
C ALA A 46 -14.38 29.66 7.92
N SER A 47 -14.04 28.93 6.85
CA SER A 47 -12.78 28.21 6.69
C SER A 47 -11.73 29.16 6.14
N ASP A 48 -11.39 30.23 6.89
CA ASP A 48 -10.32 31.12 6.47
C ASP A 48 -8.97 30.43 6.73
N ALA A 49 -7.99 30.71 5.88
CA ALA A 49 -6.63 30.25 6.07
C ALA A 49 -6.10 30.76 7.41
N MET A 50 -5.59 29.86 8.24
CA MET A 50 -5.05 30.20 9.56
C MET A 50 -3.54 30.27 9.52
N SER A 51 -2.97 31.19 10.26
CA SER A 51 -1.54 31.27 10.52
C SER A 51 -1.09 30.13 11.45
N LYS A 52 0.21 29.85 11.45
CA LYS A 52 0.79 28.85 12.36
C LYS A 52 0.43 29.10 13.82
N ASP A 53 0.42 30.36 14.26
CA ASP A 53 0.18 30.72 15.67
C ASP A 53 -1.27 30.45 16.08
N GLU A 54 -2.23 30.68 15.18
CA GLU A 54 -3.64 30.32 15.37
C GLU A 54 -3.83 28.81 15.45
N LEU A 55 -3.15 28.04 14.56
CA LEU A 55 -3.18 26.58 14.57
C LEU A 55 -2.58 26.00 15.87
N ILE A 56 -1.46 26.54 16.33
CA ILE A 56 -0.82 26.16 17.59
C ILE A 56 -1.76 26.47 18.77
N GLY A 57 -2.33 27.68 18.81
CA GLY A 57 -3.27 28.08 19.84
C GLY A 57 -4.51 27.20 19.95
N LEU A 58 -5.06 26.80 18.80
CA LEU A 58 -6.16 25.81 18.75
C LEU A 58 -5.72 24.43 19.24
N GLY A 59 -4.51 23.98 18.91
CA GLY A 59 -3.94 22.73 19.39
C GLY A 59 -3.81 22.69 20.90
N GLU A 60 -3.23 23.74 21.51
CA GLU A 60 -3.12 23.89 22.96
C GLU A 60 -4.51 23.95 23.64
N THR A 61 -5.44 24.68 23.04
CA THR A 61 -6.82 24.75 23.55
C THR A 61 -7.51 23.40 23.49
N LEU A 62 -7.32 22.64 22.41
CA LEU A 62 -7.88 21.29 22.24
C LEU A 62 -7.30 20.31 23.28
N LEU A 63 -6.01 20.42 23.63
CA LEU A 63 -5.38 19.58 24.65
C LEU A 63 -5.82 19.92 26.07
N SER A 64 -6.29 21.16 26.32
CA SER A 64 -6.87 21.52 27.61
C SER A 64 -8.14 20.68 27.88
N ARG A 65 -8.52 20.53 29.15
CA ARG A 65 -9.73 19.79 29.54
C ARG A 65 -10.97 20.53 29.04
N ARG A 66 -11.63 19.99 28.02
CA ARG A 66 -12.86 20.52 27.40
C ARG A 66 -13.94 19.45 27.33
N GLY A 67 -15.17 19.87 27.29
CA GLY A 67 -16.30 18.95 27.02
C GLY A 67 -16.24 18.40 25.58
N GLU A 68 -16.83 17.24 25.34
CA GLU A 68 -16.77 16.50 24.08
C GLU A 68 -17.20 17.35 22.85
N ALA A 69 -18.36 18.03 22.94
CA ALA A 69 -18.86 18.88 21.85
C ALA A 69 -17.89 20.03 21.50
N THR A 70 -17.30 20.65 22.51
CA THR A 70 -16.30 21.71 22.35
C THR A 70 -15.01 21.16 21.72
N GLY A 71 -14.59 19.97 22.17
CA GLY A 71 -13.40 19.28 21.62
C GLY A 71 -13.56 18.95 20.13
N VAL A 72 -14.70 18.39 19.73
CA VAL A 72 -15.00 18.08 18.31
C VAL A 72 -15.04 19.37 17.46
N ALA A 73 -15.61 20.48 17.98
CA ALA A 73 -15.64 21.74 17.26
C ALA A 73 -14.25 22.36 17.07
N LEU A 74 -13.41 22.32 18.10
CA LEU A 74 -12.01 22.79 18.04
C LEU A 74 -11.20 21.95 17.05
N ALA A 75 -11.32 20.61 17.11
CA ALA A 75 -10.65 19.70 16.21
C ALA A 75 -11.03 19.96 14.75
N ASN A 76 -12.32 20.14 14.49
CA ASN A 76 -12.80 20.46 13.13
C ASN A 76 -12.28 21.84 12.66
N SER A 77 -12.24 22.85 13.55
CA SER A 77 -11.73 24.18 13.19
C SER A 77 -10.22 24.13 12.89
N LEU A 78 -9.43 23.41 13.69
CA LEU A 78 -8.00 23.25 13.45
C LEU A 78 -7.74 22.52 12.10
N LEU A 79 -8.43 21.41 11.84
CA LEU A 79 -8.25 20.66 10.60
C LEU A 79 -8.68 21.47 9.37
N ALA A 80 -9.77 22.22 9.46
CA ALA A 80 -10.23 23.10 8.38
C ALA A 80 -9.24 24.25 8.14
N GLY A 81 -8.78 24.92 9.22
CA GLY A 81 -7.77 25.98 9.13
C GLY A 81 -6.45 25.47 8.56
N TYR A 82 -5.96 24.31 8.99
CA TYR A 82 -4.77 23.68 8.44
C TYR A 82 -4.94 23.35 6.94
N ALA A 83 -6.08 22.83 6.53
CA ALA A 83 -6.33 22.53 5.13
C ALA A 83 -6.31 23.77 4.24
N ALA A 84 -6.83 24.90 4.73
CA ALA A 84 -6.88 26.19 4.03
C ALA A 84 -5.56 26.99 4.12
N ALA A 85 -4.69 26.69 5.08
CA ALA A 85 -3.43 27.39 5.30
C ALA A 85 -2.48 27.26 4.09
N GLY A 86 -1.57 28.22 3.94
CA GLY A 86 -0.47 28.18 2.98
C GLY A 86 0.55 27.09 3.33
N ASP A 87 1.39 26.71 2.38
CA ASP A 87 2.36 25.63 2.57
C ASP A 87 3.39 25.96 3.64
N ASP A 88 3.81 27.23 3.75
CA ASP A 88 4.72 27.69 4.80
C ASP A 88 4.11 27.56 6.20
N ASP A 89 2.85 27.93 6.38
CA ASP A 89 2.14 27.80 7.67
C ASP A 89 1.89 26.33 8.02
N LYS A 90 1.56 25.50 7.03
CA LYS A 90 1.45 24.04 7.20
C LYS A 90 2.75 23.43 7.68
N LEU A 91 3.86 23.76 7.02
CA LEU A 91 5.19 23.27 7.42
C LEU A 91 5.58 23.79 8.80
N ALA A 92 5.32 25.07 9.08
CA ALA A 92 5.60 25.66 10.38
C ALA A 92 4.78 25.00 11.52
N PHE A 93 3.51 24.66 11.27
CA PHE A 93 2.70 23.88 12.21
C PHE A 93 3.24 22.46 12.42
N LEU A 94 3.66 21.76 11.35
CA LEU A 94 4.28 20.45 11.47
C LEU A 94 5.57 20.49 12.30
N ASN A 95 6.42 21.50 12.12
CA ASN A 95 7.60 21.70 12.95
C ASN A 95 7.20 22.00 14.42
N ALA A 96 6.14 22.79 14.64
CA ALA A 96 5.64 23.04 15.99
C ALA A 96 5.15 21.75 16.68
N LEU A 97 4.61 20.79 15.95
CA LEU A 97 4.28 19.46 16.51
C LEU A 97 5.53 18.73 17.03
N ALA A 98 6.69 18.92 16.39
CA ALA A 98 7.94 18.36 16.88
C ALA A 98 8.46 19.10 18.12
N ASP A 99 8.44 20.41 18.07
CA ASP A 99 9.15 21.28 19.03
C ASP A 99 8.33 21.59 20.30
N LEU A 100 7.00 21.81 20.15
CA LEU A 100 6.14 22.30 21.22
C LEU A 100 5.21 21.23 21.81
N PHE A 101 4.90 20.17 21.05
CA PHE A 101 3.99 19.12 21.47
C PHE A 101 4.70 17.80 21.80
N GLY A 102 5.94 17.88 22.30
CA GLY A 102 6.69 16.77 22.86
C GLY A 102 6.10 16.25 24.18
N PRO A 103 6.79 15.33 24.90
CA PRO A 103 6.45 14.94 26.26
C PRO A 103 6.51 16.17 27.21
N ASP A 104 5.71 16.15 28.27
CA ASP A 104 5.90 17.10 29.34
C ASP A 104 7.19 16.76 30.13
N MET A 105 8.18 17.64 30.05
CA MET A 105 9.50 17.36 30.61
C MET A 105 9.49 17.27 32.14
N ALA A 106 8.60 18.00 32.81
CA ALA A 106 8.48 17.95 34.27
C ALA A 106 7.89 16.61 34.73
N ASP A 107 6.84 16.14 34.03
CA ASP A 107 6.23 14.83 34.30
C ASP A 107 7.22 13.70 33.98
N LEU A 108 7.98 13.83 32.89
CA LEU A 108 8.99 12.85 32.48
C LEU A 108 10.12 12.74 33.49
N ASP A 109 10.66 13.87 33.96
CA ASP A 109 11.72 13.90 34.99
C ASP A 109 11.25 13.28 36.30
N ALA A 110 10.04 13.63 36.76
CA ALA A 110 9.44 13.03 37.95
C ALA A 110 9.25 11.49 37.82
N ALA A 111 8.83 11.02 36.66
CA ALA A 111 8.66 9.57 36.40
C ALA A 111 10.01 8.84 36.35
N LEU A 112 11.06 9.47 35.79
CA LEU A 112 12.43 8.96 35.82
C LEU A 112 12.99 8.82 37.21
N GLU A 113 12.76 9.84 38.07
CA GLU A 113 13.15 9.80 39.49
C GLU A 113 12.43 8.66 40.22
N ALA A 114 11.11 8.52 40.01
CA ALA A 114 10.36 7.41 40.61
C ALA A 114 10.90 6.02 40.25
N VAL A 115 11.33 5.83 39.00
CA VAL A 115 11.98 4.56 38.57
C VAL A 115 13.35 4.39 39.26
N ARG A 116 14.12 5.46 39.45
CA ARG A 116 15.43 5.40 40.12
C ARG A 116 15.29 5.05 41.60
N ASP A 117 14.32 5.66 42.30
CA ASP A 117 14.13 5.51 43.73
C ASP A 117 13.43 4.23 44.13
N GLN A 118 12.41 3.82 43.38
CA GLN A 118 11.54 2.68 43.68
C GLN A 118 11.89 1.40 42.86
N GLY A 119 12.85 1.50 41.94
CA GLY A 119 13.14 0.46 40.97
C GLY A 119 12.10 0.36 39.85
N ALA A 120 12.38 -0.54 38.89
CA ALA A 120 11.51 -0.79 37.72
C ALA A 120 10.33 -1.72 38.10
N SER A 121 9.41 -1.24 38.92
CA SER A 121 8.14 -1.90 39.22
C SER A 121 7.15 -1.73 38.06
N PRO A 122 6.11 -2.57 37.92
CA PRO A 122 5.07 -2.38 36.90
C PRO A 122 4.43 -0.99 36.95
N ASP A 123 4.23 -0.44 38.15
CA ASP A 123 3.61 0.89 38.34
C ASP A 123 4.55 2.02 37.91
N SER A 124 5.82 2.00 38.32
CA SER A 124 6.79 3.02 37.92
C SER A 124 7.09 2.98 36.40
N VAL A 125 7.15 1.80 35.82
CA VAL A 125 7.29 1.63 34.35
C VAL A 125 6.04 2.16 33.62
N SER A 126 4.84 1.90 34.13
CA SER A 126 3.60 2.42 33.55
C SER A 126 3.53 3.96 33.62
N GLN A 127 3.96 4.55 34.73
CA GLN A 127 4.05 6.02 34.89
C GLN A 127 5.06 6.60 33.89
N LEU A 128 6.23 5.97 33.74
CA LEU A 128 7.25 6.44 32.83
C LEU A 128 6.75 6.37 31.35
N LEU A 129 6.10 5.28 30.95
CA LEU A 129 5.52 5.15 29.60
C LEU A 129 4.50 6.27 29.34
N LYS A 130 3.63 6.56 30.31
CA LYS A 130 2.64 7.63 30.21
C LYS A 130 3.29 9.02 30.11
N ALA A 131 4.30 9.29 30.93
CA ALA A 131 5.01 10.57 30.93
C ALA A 131 5.87 10.77 29.66
N ALA A 132 6.39 9.70 29.08
CA ALA A 132 7.18 9.73 27.86
C ALA A 132 6.34 9.90 26.58
N GLU A 133 5.01 9.75 26.67
CA GLU A 133 4.13 9.89 25.50
C GLU A 133 4.08 11.36 25.07
N PRO A 134 4.42 11.68 23.80
CA PRO A 134 4.35 13.06 23.31
C PRO A 134 2.90 13.59 23.29
N ARG A 135 2.70 14.84 23.72
CA ARG A 135 1.40 15.51 23.72
C ARG A 135 0.74 15.54 22.33
N ARG A 136 1.53 15.54 21.25
CA ARG A 136 1.04 15.47 19.86
C ARG A 136 0.30 14.17 19.57
N GLN A 137 0.60 13.05 20.23
CA GLN A 137 -0.19 11.83 20.03
C GLN A 137 -1.63 12.02 20.52
N GLU A 138 -1.81 12.63 21.68
CA GLU A 138 -3.15 12.96 22.19
C GLU A 138 -3.84 14.01 21.30
N LEU A 139 -3.09 15.00 20.79
CA LEU A 139 -3.64 15.97 19.83
C LEU A 139 -4.16 15.26 18.58
N ILE A 140 -3.39 14.36 17.98
CA ILE A 140 -3.78 13.60 16.80
C ILE A 140 -5.00 12.72 17.10
N ARG A 141 -5.08 12.07 18.26
CA ARG A 141 -6.27 11.29 18.67
C ARG A 141 -7.51 12.18 18.76
N ARG A 142 -7.41 13.38 19.34
CA ARG A 142 -8.54 14.31 19.44
C ARG A 142 -8.95 14.87 18.09
N LEU A 143 -8.00 15.16 17.21
CA LEU A 143 -8.27 15.57 15.83
C LEU A 143 -9.03 14.49 15.05
N ASN A 144 -8.72 13.22 15.32
CA ASN A 144 -9.42 12.08 14.69
C ASN A 144 -10.91 11.99 15.04
N LEU A 145 -11.35 12.63 16.13
CA LEU A 145 -12.77 12.66 16.52
C LEU A 145 -13.60 13.65 15.69
N ALA A 146 -12.99 14.54 14.95
CA ALA A 146 -13.71 15.47 14.09
C ALA A 146 -14.32 14.74 12.88
N PRO A 147 -15.47 15.21 12.32
CA PRO A 147 -15.99 14.71 11.07
C PRO A 147 -14.93 14.77 9.96
N GLY A 148 -14.65 13.64 9.32
CA GLY A 148 -13.58 13.53 8.32
C GLY A 148 -12.15 13.68 8.88
N GLY A 149 -11.98 13.62 10.21
CA GLY A 149 -10.69 13.80 10.90
C GLY A 149 -9.64 12.78 10.44
N THR A 150 -10.01 11.51 10.30
CA THR A 150 -9.12 10.47 9.78
C THR A 150 -8.56 10.82 8.39
N ALA A 151 -9.41 11.24 7.46
CA ALA A 151 -9.00 11.63 6.12
C ALA A 151 -8.10 12.88 6.13
N ALA A 152 -8.42 13.86 6.98
CA ALA A 152 -7.61 15.07 7.13
C ALA A 152 -6.23 14.75 7.71
N LEU A 153 -6.12 13.85 8.68
CA LEU A 153 -4.85 13.40 9.27
C LEU A 153 -3.99 12.61 8.28
N VAL A 154 -4.61 11.78 7.42
CA VAL A 154 -3.89 11.08 6.35
C VAL A 154 -3.28 12.11 5.38
N ARG A 155 -4.03 13.15 4.97
CA ARG A 155 -3.50 14.23 4.13
C ARG A 155 -2.43 15.07 4.86
N MET A 156 -2.59 15.31 6.16
CA MET A 156 -1.58 16.02 6.96
C MET A 156 -0.26 15.23 6.99
N ARG A 157 -0.31 13.92 7.15
CA ARG A 157 0.90 13.07 7.08
C ARG A 157 1.48 13.01 5.67
N GLU A 158 0.66 13.03 4.61
CA GLU A 158 1.17 13.14 3.22
C GLU A 158 2.01 14.40 3.03
N ALA A 159 1.52 15.57 3.51
CA ALA A 159 2.27 16.81 3.50
C ALA A 159 3.56 16.70 4.33
N LEU A 160 3.50 16.10 5.53
CA LEU A 160 4.68 15.88 6.37
C LEU A 160 5.74 15.05 5.64
N LEU A 161 5.37 13.95 5.00
CA LEU A 161 6.29 13.06 4.30
C LEU A 161 7.05 13.76 3.15
N ALA A 162 6.48 14.79 2.55
CA ALA A 162 7.14 15.59 1.53
C ALA A 162 8.33 16.40 2.09
N HIS A 163 8.35 16.67 3.40
CA HIS A 163 9.37 17.52 4.05
C HIS A 163 10.34 16.79 4.98
N VAL A 164 10.10 15.50 5.26
CA VAL A 164 10.94 14.71 6.21
C VAL A 164 12.42 14.66 5.82
N ALA A 165 12.75 14.70 4.53
CA ALA A 165 14.12 14.66 4.07
C ALA A 165 14.91 15.92 4.48
N ASP A 166 14.26 17.10 4.36
CA ASP A 166 14.87 18.40 4.62
C ASP A 166 14.71 18.85 6.09
N HIS A 167 13.74 18.27 6.81
CA HIS A 167 13.42 18.57 8.20
C HIS A 167 13.51 17.30 9.09
N PRO A 168 14.71 16.91 9.57
CA PRO A 168 14.92 15.64 10.30
C PRO A 168 14.08 15.50 11.57
N ALA A 169 13.70 16.60 12.26
CA ALA A 169 12.85 16.58 13.44
C ALA A 169 11.45 16.01 13.15
N LEU A 170 10.94 16.17 11.92
CA LEU A 170 9.65 15.63 11.50
C LEU A 170 9.61 14.10 11.51
N LYS A 171 10.76 13.40 11.54
CA LYS A 171 10.80 11.93 11.70
C LYS A 171 10.15 11.47 13.00
N HIS A 172 10.25 12.25 14.06
CA HIS A 172 9.59 11.92 15.33
C HIS A 172 8.07 12.08 15.21
N VAL A 173 7.60 13.13 14.52
CA VAL A 173 6.18 13.33 14.26
C VAL A 173 5.64 12.22 13.34
N ASP A 174 6.38 11.83 12.30
CA ASP A 174 6.03 10.71 11.43
C ASP A 174 5.91 9.40 12.21
N SER A 175 6.85 9.14 13.13
CA SER A 175 6.81 7.94 13.99
C SER A 175 5.53 7.87 14.81
N ASP A 176 5.03 9.00 15.32
CA ASP A 176 3.78 9.04 16.07
C ASP A 176 2.55 8.82 15.18
N PHE A 177 2.55 9.37 13.96
CA PHE A 177 1.54 9.04 12.98
C PHE A 177 1.54 7.54 12.63
N VAL A 178 2.73 6.96 12.40
CA VAL A 178 2.86 5.52 12.10
C VAL A 178 2.31 4.69 13.25
N HIS A 179 2.64 5.02 14.50
CA HIS A 179 2.16 4.33 15.70
C HIS A 179 0.63 4.32 15.76
N LEU A 180 0.00 5.49 15.62
CA LEU A 180 -1.45 5.63 15.70
C LEU A 180 -2.16 4.99 14.50
N PHE A 181 -1.65 5.23 13.29
CA PHE A 181 -2.26 4.70 12.06
C PHE A 181 -2.15 3.18 11.98
N THR A 182 -1.08 2.58 12.50
CA THR A 182 -0.97 1.11 12.58
C THR A 182 -2.12 0.50 13.40
N SER A 183 -2.58 1.21 14.44
CA SER A 183 -3.71 0.78 15.26
C SER A 183 -5.05 1.05 14.56
N TRP A 184 -5.21 2.19 13.89
CA TRP A 184 -6.47 2.60 13.28
C TRP A 184 -6.76 1.89 11.95
N PHE A 185 -5.73 1.61 11.18
CA PHE A 185 -5.83 1.00 9.85
C PHE A 185 -5.47 -0.49 9.84
N ASN A 186 -5.63 -1.19 10.97
CA ASN A 186 -5.43 -2.62 10.96
C ASN A 186 -6.55 -3.34 10.19
N ARG A 187 -6.25 -4.55 9.73
CA ARG A 187 -7.14 -5.33 8.85
C ARG A 187 -8.56 -5.53 9.37
N GLY A 188 -8.75 -5.50 10.70
CA GLY A 188 -10.06 -5.71 11.32
C GLY A 188 -11.07 -4.61 11.00
N PHE A 189 -10.61 -3.45 10.57
CA PHE A 189 -11.45 -2.31 10.18
C PHE A 189 -11.58 -2.16 8.66
N LEU A 190 -10.86 -2.93 7.85
CA LEU A 190 -10.93 -2.83 6.40
C LEU A 190 -12.06 -3.68 5.84
N VAL A 191 -12.81 -3.08 4.94
CA VAL A 191 -13.92 -3.71 4.21
C VAL A 191 -13.50 -3.92 2.77
N LEU A 192 -13.54 -5.18 2.32
CA LEU A 192 -13.35 -5.53 0.92
C LEU A 192 -14.65 -5.29 0.15
N GLN A 193 -14.59 -4.52 -0.91
CA GLN A 193 -15.72 -4.29 -1.81
C GLN A 193 -15.31 -4.57 -3.25
N ARG A 194 -16.23 -5.15 -4.02
CA ARG A 194 -16.08 -5.26 -5.46
C ARG A 194 -16.26 -3.89 -6.10
N ILE A 195 -15.37 -3.55 -7.01
CA ILE A 195 -15.46 -2.36 -7.86
C ILE A 195 -15.86 -2.84 -9.26
N ASP A 196 -16.97 -2.35 -9.76
CA ASP A 196 -17.49 -2.65 -11.08
C ASP A 196 -18.11 -1.40 -11.71
N TRP A 197 -18.77 -1.57 -12.86
CA TRP A 197 -19.35 -0.44 -13.59
C TRP A 197 -20.57 0.19 -12.91
N THR A 198 -21.10 -0.41 -11.85
CA THR A 198 -22.20 0.15 -11.02
C THR A 198 -21.67 0.92 -9.81
N THR A 199 -20.37 0.88 -9.57
CA THR A 199 -19.70 1.63 -8.50
C THR A 199 -19.84 3.14 -8.74
N PRO A 200 -20.09 3.96 -7.71
CA PRO A 200 -20.22 5.40 -7.84
C PRO A 200 -19.05 6.05 -8.61
N ALA A 201 -19.36 6.99 -9.52
CA ALA A 201 -18.38 7.59 -10.41
C ALA A 201 -17.23 8.28 -9.67
N ASN A 202 -17.47 8.88 -8.50
CA ASN A 202 -16.44 9.49 -7.67
C ASN A 202 -15.39 8.48 -7.18
N ILE A 203 -15.75 7.21 -6.99
CA ILE A 203 -14.80 6.12 -6.68
C ILE A 203 -14.06 5.71 -7.96
N LEU A 204 -14.78 5.55 -9.08
CA LEU A 204 -14.19 5.18 -10.37
C LEU A 204 -13.15 6.21 -10.86
N GLU A 205 -13.40 7.50 -10.68
CA GLU A 205 -12.43 8.56 -10.97
C GLU A 205 -11.15 8.43 -10.12
N LYS A 206 -11.28 7.98 -8.86
CA LYS A 206 -10.14 7.74 -7.99
C LYS A 206 -9.33 6.53 -8.45
N ILE A 207 -9.97 5.46 -8.95
CA ILE A 207 -9.25 4.34 -9.56
C ILE A 207 -8.40 4.83 -10.74
N ILE A 208 -8.99 5.62 -11.67
CA ILE A 208 -8.23 6.22 -12.79
C ILE A 208 -7.03 7.02 -12.27
N ARG A 209 -7.26 7.88 -11.27
CA ARG A 209 -6.23 8.79 -10.74
C ARG A 209 -5.10 8.06 -10.00
N TYR A 210 -5.44 7.01 -9.28
CA TYR A 210 -4.52 6.34 -8.36
C TYR A 210 -3.86 5.09 -8.95
N GLU A 211 -4.23 4.67 -10.16
CA GLU A 211 -3.56 3.55 -10.82
C GLU A 211 -2.11 3.90 -11.16
N GLN A 212 -1.19 3.24 -10.45
CA GLN A 212 0.24 3.54 -10.52
C GLN A 212 1.04 2.46 -11.26
N VAL A 213 0.49 1.27 -11.43
CA VAL A 213 1.20 0.15 -12.08
C VAL A 213 1.05 0.27 -13.60
N HIS A 214 -0.19 0.27 -14.07
CA HIS A 214 -0.54 0.37 -15.50
C HIS A 214 -1.56 1.49 -15.68
N ALA A 215 -1.10 2.70 -15.97
CA ALA A 215 -1.92 3.90 -16.04
C ALA A 215 -3.21 3.69 -16.85
N ILE A 216 -4.31 4.23 -16.33
CA ILE A 216 -5.61 4.24 -16.99
C ILE A 216 -5.76 5.59 -17.70
N GLY A 217 -5.83 5.57 -19.03
CA GLY A 217 -5.81 6.79 -19.83
C GLY A 217 -7.16 7.51 -19.91
N ASN A 218 -8.25 6.77 -19.82
CA ASN A 218 -9.61 7.29 -19.99
C ASN A 218 -10.68 6.31 -19.48
N TRP A 219 -11.95 6.69 -19.61
CA TRP A 219 -13.09 5.88 -19.17
C TRP A 219 -13.28 4.57 -19.95
N ASP A 220 -12.91 4.50 -21.23
CA ASP A 220 -13.01 3.28 -22.01
C ASP A 220 -11.95 2.27 -21.56
N ASP A 221 -10.76 2.74 -21.24
CA ASP A 221 -9.70 1.92 -20.64
C ASP A 221 -10.16 1.37 -19.27
N LEU A 222 -10.68 2.22 -18.38
CA LEU A 222 -11.26 1.73 -17.11
C LEU A 222 -12.37 0.70 -17.36
N ARG A 223 -13.29 0.98 -18.30
CA ARG A 223 -14.37 0.05 -18.62
C ARG A 223 -13.84 -1.32 -19.05
N SER A 224 -12.77 -1.36 -19.83
CA SER A 224 -12.14 -2.61 -20.28
C SER A 224 -11.57 -3.45 -19.13
N ARG A 225 -11.29 -2.81 -18.00
CA ARG A 225 -10.77 -3.44 -16.78
C ARG A 225 -11.83 -3.86 -15.78
N LEU A 226 -13.07 -3.36 -15.91
CA LEU A 226 -14.14 -3.61 -14.97
C LEU A 226 -15.33 -4.40 -15.55
N ALA A 227 -15.73 -4.08 -16.79
CA ALA A 227 -16.98 -4.59 -17.37
C ALA A 227 -16.91 -6.00 -17.96
N PRO A 228 -15.81 -6.47 -18.58
CA PRO A 228 -15.76 -7.80 -19.15
C PRO A 228 -15.89 -8.92 -18.11
N SER A 229 -16.48 -10.06 -18.54
CA SER A 229 -16.71 -11.24 -17.68
C SER A 229 -15.43 -11.80 -17.06
N ASP A 230 -14.28 -11.61 -17.72
CA ASP A 230 -12.96 -12.05 -17.29
C ASP A 230 -12.16 -10.97 -16.53
N ARG A 231 -12.85 -9.99 -15.96
CA ARG A 231 -12.22 -8.95 -15.15
C ARG A 231 -12.86 -8.88 -13.79
N ARG A 232 -12.02 -8.60 -12.80
CA ARG A 232 -12.42 -8.30 -11.42
C ARG A 232 -11.58 -7.15 -10.90
N CYS A 233 -12.23 -6.26 -10.16
CA CYS A 233 -11.55 -5.25 -9.38
C CYS A 233 -12.11 -5.25 -7.97
N TYR A 234 -11.24 -5.13 -6.99
CA TYR A 234 -11.61 -5.07 -5.58
C TYR A 234 -10.92 -3.89 -4.92
N GLY A 235 -11.63 -3.19 -4.04
CA GLY A 235 -11.09 -2.12 -3.22
C GLY A 235 -11.19 -2.45 -1.74
N PHE A 236 -10.19 -2.06 -0.97
CA PHE A 236 -10.24 -2.06 0.49
C PHE A 236 -10.57 -0.67 0.97
N PHE A 237 -11.62 -0.56 1.74
CA PHE A 237 -12.14 0.69 2.29
C PHE A 237 -12.06 0.69 3.80
N HIS A 238 -11.92 1.88 4.37
CA HIS A 238 -12.03 2.08 5.81
C HIS A 238 -13.29 2.91 6.11
N PRO A 239 -14.12 2.54 7.12
CA PRO A 239 -15.38 3.22 7.39
C PRO A 239 -15.26 4.73 7.63
N GLN A 240 -14.10 5.20 8.12
CA GLN A 240 -13.83 6.62 8.36
C GLN A 240 -13.28 7.35 7.12
N LEU A 241 -13.02 6.64 6.01
CA LEU A 241 -12.55 7.19 4.73
C LEU A 241 -13.61 6.90 3.67
N VAL A 242 -14.73 7.60 3.78
CA VAL A 242 -15.90 7.39 2.91
C VAL A 242 -15.50 7.61 1.46
N ASP A 243 -15.86 6.67 0.59
CA ASP A 243 -15.58 6.69 -0.86
C ASP A 243 -14.07 6.81 -1.23
N GLU A 244 -13.17 6.56 -0.27
CA GLU A 244 -11.73 6.55 -0.50
C GLU A 244 -11.21 5.11 -0.42
N PRO A 245 -10.92 4.46 -1.55
CA PRO A 245 -10.23 3.19 -1.51
C PRO A 245 -8.82 3.42 -0.92
N LEU A 246 -8.36 2.53 -0.05
CA LEU A 246 -6.98 2.55 0.47
C LEU A 246 -6.04 1.81 -0.45
N ILE A 247 -6.52 0.67 -0.94
CA ILE A 247 -5.84 -0.19 -1.89
C ILE A 247 -6.89 -0.70 -2.85
N PHE A 248 -6.57 -0.79 -4.12
CA PHE A 248 -7.36 -1.56 -5.06
C PHE A 248 -6.50 -2.56 -5.83
N VAL A 249 -7.17 -3.60 -6.27
CA VAL A 249 -6.55 -4.77 -6.90
C VAL A 249 -7.28 -5.08 -8.19
N GLU A 250 -6.58 -5.05 -9.31
CA GLU A 250 -7.11 -5.45 -10.61
C GLU A 250 -6.70 -6.88 -10.94
N VAL A 251 -7.67 -7.69 -11.35
CA VAL A 251 -7.52 -9.11 -11.62
C VAL A 251 -8.05 -9.46 -13.01
N ALA A 252 -7.22 -10.14 -13.79
CA ALA A 252 -7.63 -10.79 -15.03
C ALA A 252 -7.84 -12.29 -14.79
N LEU A 253 -8.92 -12.82 -15.32
CA LEU A 253 -9.20 -14.25 -15.33
C LEU A 253 -8.70 -14.82 -16.66
N THR A 254 -7.87 -15.87 -16.59
CA THR A 254 -7.23 -16.47 -17.76
C THR A 254 -7.27 -18.00 -17.69
N ARG A 255 -6.95 -18.68 -18.80
CA ARG A 255 -6.80 -20.15 -18.81
C ARG A 255 -5.43 -20.58 -18.29
N ASP A 256 -4.39 -19.75 -18.53
CA ASP A 256 -3.00 -20.05 -18.19
C ASP A 256 -2.33 -18.85 -17.53
N ILE A 257 -1.15 -19.06 -16.92
CA ILE A 257 -0.34 -17.98 -16.34
C ILE A 257 0.26 -17.13 -17.48
N PRO A 258 -0.12 -15.84 -17.61
CA PRO A 258 0.43 -14.97 -18.66
C PRO A 258 1.87 -14.55 -18.34
N GLY A 259 2.66 -14.32 -19.40
CA GLY A 259 4.04 -13.84 -19.30
C GLY A 259 4.20 -12.39 -19.73
N ALA A 260 3.16 -11.77 -20.29
CA ALA A 260 3.21 -10.38 -20.73
C ALA A 260 1.93 -9.63 -20.38
N ILE A 261 2.05 -8.33 -20.13
CA ILE A 261 0.93 -7.48 -19.73
C ILE A 261 0.11 -6.97 -20.93
N ALA A 262 0.76 -6.71 -22.06
CA ALA A 262 0.10 -6.10 -23.22
C ALA A 262 -1.16 -6.87 -23.67
N PRO A 263 -1.18 -8.22 -23.78
CA PRO A 263 -2.39 -8.95 -24.14
C PRO A 263 -3.52 -8.82 -23.11
N LEU A 264 -3.21 -8.55 -21.84
CA LEU A 264 -4.22 -8.35 -20.79
C LEU A 264 -4.86 -6.96 -20.89
N LEU A 265 -4.10 -5.96 -21.33
CA LEU A 265 -4.54 -4.57 -21.45
C LEU A 265 -5.04 -4.20 -22.85
N ASP A 266 -4.96 -5.09 -23.83
CA ASP A 266 -5.43 -4.86 -25.20
C ASP A 266 -6.95 -4.61 -25.19
N LEU A 267 -7.37 -3.44 -25.65
CA LEU A 267 -8.78 -3.06 -25.75
C LEU A 267 -9.54 -3.87 -26.82
N THR A 268 -8.83 -4.45 -27.78
CA THR A 268 -9.39 -5.22 -28.90
C THR A 268 -9.50 -6.72 -28.62
N ARG A 269 -8.98 -7.17 -27.46
CA ARG A 269 -9.01 -8.59 -27.06
C ARG A 269 -10.44 -9.11 -26.94
N THR A 270 -10.63 -10.38 -27.18
CA THR A 270 -11.90 -11.06 -26.90
C THR A 270 -11.89 -11.58 -25.46
N PRO A 271 -12.83 -11.13 -24.59
CA PRO A 271 -12.98 -11.65 -23.24
C PRO A 271 -13.30 -13.16 -23.27
N ILE A 272 -12.81 -13.90 -22.28
CA ILE A 272 -13.23 -15.28 -22.07
C ILE A 272 -14.43 -15.35 -21.12
N PRO A 273 -15.29 -16.37 -21.20
CA PRO A 273 -16.27 -16.66 -20.18
C PRO A 273 -15.58 -16.91 -18.83
N ALA A 274 -16.11 -16.33 -17.76
CA ALA A 274 -15.48 -16.42 -16.42
C ALA A 274 -15.40 -17.87 -15.91
N ASP A 275 -16.35 -18.72 -16.28
CA ASP A 275 -16.42 -20.15 -15.92
C ASP A 275 -15.39 -21.02 -16.66
N GLU A 276 -14.80 -20.52 -17.76
CA GLU A 276 -13.69 -21.17 -18.44
C GLU A 276 -12.31 -20.83 -17.86
N ALA A 277 -12.26 -19.85 -16.94
CA ALA A 277 -11.00 -19.44 -16.34
C ALA A 277 -10.53 -20.45 -15.28
N THR A 278 -9.24 -20.73 -15.27
CA THR A 278 -8.58 -21.57 -14.26
C THR A 278 -7.58 -20.78 -13.42
N THR A 279 -7.24 -19.58 -13.86
CA THR A 279 -6.19 -18.73 -13.28
C THR A 279 -6.71 -17.31 -13.04
N ALA A 280 -6.49 -16.82 -11.82
CA ALA A 280 -6.68 -15.40 -11.47
C ALA A 280 -5.31 -14.72 -11.44
N VAL A 281 -5.15 -13.67 -12.24
CA VAL A 281 -3.91 -12.93 -12.42
C VAL A 281 -4.07 -11.54 -11.82
N PHE A 282 -3.40 -11.30 -10.71
CA PHE A 282 -3.30 -9.97 -10.07
C PHE A 282 -2.26 -9.15 -10.84
N TYR A 283 -2.70 -8.24 -11.70
CA TYR A 283 -1.78 -7.48 -12.55
C TYR A 283 -1.57 -6.03 -12.08
N SER A 284 -2.46 -5.51 -11.21
CA SER A 284 -2.26 -4.26 -10.49
C SER A 284 -2.69 -4.37 -9.05
N ILE A 285 -1.84 -3.87 -8.14
CA ILE A 285 -2.12 -3.66 -6.72
C ILE A 285 -1.63 -2.26 -6.40
N SER A 286 -2.56 -1.32 -6.28
CA SER A 286 -2.24 0.10 -6.13
C SER A 286 -2.67 0.63 -4.76
N ASN A 287 -1.72 1.20 -4.02
CA ASN A 287 -2.00 2.01 -2.84
C ASN A 287 -2.42 3.41 -3.28
N THR A 288 -3.52 3.91 -2.72
CA THR A 288 -4.10 5.18 -3.12
C THR A 288 -3.71 6.35 -2.21
N GLN A 289 -3.41 6.04 -0.94
CA GLN A 289 -3.19 7.04 0.10
C GLN A 289 -1.70 7.16 0.42
N LYS A 290 -1.03 8.17 -0.14
CA LYS A 290 0.40 8.42 0.15
C LYS A 290 0.66 8.68 1.63
N GLY A 291 -0.28 9.31 2.33
CA GLY A 291 -0.20 9.52 3.77
C GLY A 291 -0.22 8.23 4.61
N LEU A 292 -0.52 7.08 4.01
CA LEU A 292 -0.43 5.77 4.64
C LEU A 292 0.83 4.99 4.21
N ALA A 293 1.80 5.62 3.56
CA ALA A 293 3.06 4.98 3.21
C ALA A 293 3.75 4.40 4.46
N GLY A 294 4.21 3.15 4.36
CA GLY A 294 4.85 2.44 5.46
C GLY A 294 3.90 1.86 6.52
N ILE A 295 2.60 2.14 6.46
CA ILE A 295 1.60 1.49 7.29
C ILE A 295 1.30 0.11 6.71
N SER A 296 1.46 -0.92 7.53
CA SER A 296 1.14 -2.29 7.11
C SER A 296 -0.33 -2.57 7.33
N PHE A 297 -1.04 -2.88 6.25
CA PHE A 297 -2.42 -3.38 6.30
C PHE A 297 -2.48 -4.90 6.59
N GLY A 298 -1.34 -5.51 6.91
CA GLY A 298 -1.19 -6.94 7.13
C GLY A 298 -1.04 -7.74 5.83
N ASN A 299 -0.53 -8.97 5.97
CA ASN A 299 -0.25 -9.89 4.85
C ASN A 299 -1.51 -10.56 4.30
N PHE A 300 -2.70 -10.05 4.63
CA PHE A 300 -3.96 -10.77 4.45
C PHE A 300 -4.82 -10.24 3.29
N LEU A 301 -4.50 -9.07 2.73
CA LEU A 301 -5.37 -8.43 1.74
C LEU A 301 -5.52 -9.28 0.47
N ILE A 302 -4.43 -9.81 -0.05
CA ILE A 302 -4.47 -10.68 -1.23
C ILE A 302 -5.23 -11.97 -0.93
N LYS A 303 -5.07 -12.54 0.27
CA LYS A 303 -5.81 -13.75 0.68
C LYS A 303 -7.32 -13.52 0.69
N GLN A 304 -7.80 -12.37 1.16
CA GLN A 304 -9.23 -12.04 1.13
C GLN A 304 -9.77 -11.98 -0.30
N VAL A 305 -9.01 -11.36 -1.21
CA VAL A 305 -9.41 -11.32 -2.64
C VAL A 305 -9.38 -12.72 -3.24
N VAL A 306 -8.40 -13.55 -2.91
CA VAL A 306 -8.32 -14.96 -3.35
C VAL A 306 -9.52 -15.76 -2.86
N GLU A 307 -9.89 -15.62 -1.58
CA GLU A 307 -11.05 -16.31 -1.00
C GLU A 307 -12.36 -15.87 -1.67
N GLU A 308 -12.50 -14.57 -1.97
CA GLU A 308 -13.66 -14.02 -2.66
C GLU A 308 -13.79 -14.57 -4.08
N ILE A 309 -12.69 -14.56 -4.85
CA ILE A 309 -12.67 -15.11 -6.21
C ILE A 309 -12.94 -16.62 -6.19
N LYS A 310 -12.36 -17.37 -5.25
CA LYS A 310 -12.57 -18.81 -5.15
C LYS A 310 -14.03 -19.17 -4.81
N ARG A 311 -14.68 -18.33 -3.99
CA ARG A 311 -16.11 -18.50 -3.66
C ARG A 311 -16.99 -18.22 -4.87
N GLU A 312 -16.69 -17.19 -5.66
CA GLU A 312 -17.43 -16.81 -6.86
C GLU A 312 -17.17 -17.81 -8.02
N LEU A 313 -15.91 -18.22 -8.19
CA LEU A 313 -15.42 -19.00 -9.33
C LEU A 313 -14.63 -20.23 -8.83
N PRO A 314 -15.30 -21.33 -8.47
CA PRO A 314 -14.64 -22.54 -7.93
C PRO A 314 -13.66 -23.22 -8.92
N ASN A 315 -13.80 -22.95 -10.22
CA ASN A 315 -12.91 -23.48 -11.27
C ASN A 315 -11.52 -22.81 -11.22
N VAL A 316 -11.39 -21.63 -10.62
CA VAL A 316 -10.12 -20.94 -10.50
C VAL A 316 -9.29 -21.61 -9.39
N GLN A 317 -8.19 -22.25 -9.80
CA GLN A 317 -7.29 -23.00 -8.93
C GLN A 317 -5.93 -22.33 -8.76
N THR A 318 -5.54 -21.48 -9.72
CA THR A 318 -4.25 -20.82 -9.76
C THR A 318 -4.42 -19.33 -9.45
N PHE A 319 -3.69 -18.85 -8.45
CA PHE A 319 -3.68 -17.44 -8.04
C PHE A 319 -2.26 -16.91 -8.17
N VAL A 320 -2.05 -16.03 -9.14
CA VAL A 320 -0.72 -15.58 -9.52
C VAL A 320 -0.72 -14.09 -9.83
N THR A 321 0.41 -13.43 -9.62
CA THR A 321 0.58 -12.04 -10.07
C THR A 321 1.25 -11.97 -11.42
N LEU A 322 1.14 -10.81 -12.08
CA LEU A 322 2.02 -10.38 -13.15
C LEU A 322 2.52 -8.99 -12.76
N SER A 323 3.69 -8.95 -12.12
CA SER A 323 4.18 -7.78 -11.39
C SER A 323 5.41 -7.16 -12.06
N PRO A 324 5.57 -5.82 -12.03
CA PRO A 324 6.80 -5.16 -12.46
C PRO A 324 7.96 -5.44 -11.50
N ALA A 325 9.18 -5.11 -11.94
CA ALA A 325 10.42 -5.18 -11.16
C ALA A 325 11.10 -3.80 -11.09
N PRO A 326 10.51 -2.80 -10.40
CA PRO A 326 10.90 -1.40 -10.54
C PRO A 326 12.33 -1.08 -10.08
N GLY A 327 12.94 -1.93 -9.27
CA GLY A 327 14.32 -1.75 -8.79
C GLY A 327 15.38 -2.41 -9.66
N PHE A 328 15.01 -3.23 -10.64
CA PHE A 328 15.94 -4.08 -11.36
C PHE A 328 16.91 -3.30 -12.26
N ALA A 329 16.42 -2.34 -13.05
CA ALA A 329 17.27 -1.57 -13.96
C ALA A 329 18.35 -0.77 -13.19
N SER A 330 17.97 -0.11 -12.10
CA SER A 330 18.92 0.65 -11.28
C SER A 330 19.94 -0.25 -10.57
N TRP A 331 19.56 -1.45 -10.17
CA TRP A 331 20.49 -2.45 -9.63
C TRP A 331 21.46 -2.92 -10.71
N LEU A 332 20.96 -3.30 -11.89
CA LEU A 332 21.79 -3.77 -13.01
C LEU A 332 22.76 -2.69 -13.49
N THR A 333 22.35 -1.42 -13.51
CA THR A 333 23.24 -0.30 -13.86
C THR A 333 24.43 -0.22 -12.89
N ARG A 334 24.22 -0.42 -11.59
CA ARG A 334 25.32 -0.47 -10.61
C ARG A 334 26.24 -1.67 -10.83
N GLU A 335 25.69 -2.85 -11.11
CA GLU A 335 26.48 -4.05 -11.41
C GLU A 335 27.32 -3.88 -12.67
N ARG A 336 26.77 -3.26 -13.72
CA ARG A 336 27.50 -2.95 -14.97
C ARG A 336 28.62 -1.95 -14.74
N ALA A 337 28.46 -0.99 -13.84
CA ALA A 337 29.44 0.04 -13.53
C ALA A 337 30.53 -0.41 -12.54
N ALA A 338 30.32 -1.51 -11.82
CA ALA A 338 31.30 -2.02 -10.86
C ALA A 338 32.54 -2.59 -11.58
N GLU A 339 33.76 -2.13 -11.22
CA GLU A 339 35.01 -2.58 -11.84
C GLU A 339 35.22 -4.08 -11.69
N ALA A 340 34.86 -4.65 -10.55
CA ALA A 340 34.91 -6.09 -10.26
C ALA A 340 33.55 -6.58 -9.78
N SER A 341 32.64 -6.97 -10.69
CA SER A 341 31.42 -7.67 -10.33
C SER A 341 31.65 -9.18 -10.48
N PRO A 342 31.38 -9.98 -9.44
CA PRO A 342 31.50 -11.45 -9.56
C PRO A 342 30.39 -12.06 -10.42
N LEU A 343 29.43 -11.23 -10.88
CA LEU A 343 28.25 -11.66 -11.62
C LEU A 343 28.38 -11.39 -13.12
N LEU A 344 29.30 -10.53 -13.54
CA LEU A 344 29.35 -10.01 -14.89
C LEU A 344 30.81 -9.97 -15.38
N ASP A 345 31.13 -10.79 -16.37
CA ASP A 345 32.37 -10.76 -17.12
C ASP A 345 32.36 -9.70 -18.24
N ASP A 346 33.47 -9.52 -18.91
CA ASP A 346 33.59 -8.53 -19.99
C ASP A 346 32.66 -8.82 -21.17
N ALA A 347 32.49 -10.10 -21.53
CA ALA A 347 31.56 -10.51 -22.59
C ALA A 347 30.10 -10.21 -22.25
N GLY A 348 29.73 -10.44 -21.00
CA GLY A 348 28.41 -10.08 -20.49
C GLY A 348 28.19 -8.57 -20.48
N ARG A 349 29.22 -7.76 -20.11
CA ARG A 349 29.15 -6.29 -20.18
C ARG A 349 28.96 -5.80 -21.60
N GLU A 350 29.72 -6.35 -22.55
CA GLU A 350 29.63 -6.02 -23.96
C GLU A 350 28.22 -6.35 -24.51
N THR A 351 27.69 -7.53 -24.18
CA THR A 351 26.32 -7.91 -24.56
C THR A 351 25.27 -6.96 -23.99
N LEU A 352 25.40 -6.60 -22.72
CA LEU A 352 24.46 -5.69 -22.04
C LEU A 352 24.63 -4.23 -22.47
N ALA A 353 25.68 -3.85 -23.20
CA ALA A 353 25.79 -2.51 -23.80
C ALA A 353 24.66 -2.25 -24.81
N ALA A 354 24.08 -3.28 -25.40
CA ALA A 354 22.90 -3.16 -26.26
C ALA A 354 21.69 -2.52 -25.56
N LEU A 355 21.56 -2.66 -24.23
CA LEU A 355 20.49 -2.04 -23.44
C LEU A 355 20.47 -0.51 -23.51
N ASP A 356 21.59 0.10 -23.87
CA ASP A 356 21.74 1.56 -23.98
C ASP A 356 21.27 2.08 -25.36
N THR A 357 20.94 1.17 -26.29
CA THR A 357 20.47 1.48 -27.64
C THR A 357 18.95 1.46 -27.69
N PRO A 358 18.25 2.56 -28.05
CA PRO A 358 16.80 2.54 -28.23
C PRO A 358 16.37 1.48 -29.25
N GLY A 359 15.29 0.75 -28.95
CA GLY A 359 14.75 -0.27 -29.87
C GLY A 359 15.51 -1.60 -29.88
N TRP A 360 16.49 -1.83 -29.03
CA TRP A 360 17.23 -3.10 -28.96
C TRP A 360 16.33 -4.34 -28.85
N ALA A 361 15.19 -4.20 -28.19
CA ALA A 361 14.24 -5.27 -27.99
C ALA A 361 13.40 -5.62 -29.24
N ASP A 362 13.51 -4.82 -30.30
CA ASP A 362 12.83 -5.07 -31.59
C ASP A 362 13.67 -5.95 -32.52
N ASP A 363 14.98 -6.00 -32.31
CA ASP A 363 15.86 -6.95 -33.00
C ASP A 363 15.91 -8.28 -32.25
N ALA A 364 15.33 -9.31 -32.83
CA ALA A 364 15.21 -10.63 -32.20
C ALA A 364 16.56 -11.25 -31.81
N ALA A 365 17.61 -11.03 -32.63
CA ALA A 365 18.94 -11.59 -32.35
C ALA A 365 19.58 -10.91 -31.14
N THR A 366 19.55 -9.60 -31.08
CA THR A 366 20.01 -8.81 -29.94
C THR A 366 19.21 -9.15 -28.69
N ALA A 367 17.89 -9.25 -28.79
CA ALA A 367 17.02 -9.61 -27.68
C ALA A 367 17.37 -10.99 -27.07
N GLU A 368 17.63 -12.01 -27.87
CA GLU A 368 18.03 -13.33 -27.37
C GLU A 368 19.45 -13.31 -26.74
N GLN A 369 20.38 -12.55 -27.28
CA GLN A 369 21.71 -12.38 -26.68
C GLN A 369 21.60 -11.68 -25.29
N VAL A 370 20.85 -10.58 -25.22
CA VAL A 370 20.60 -9.87 -23.96
C VAL A 370 19.89 -10.79 -22.97
N LYS A 371 18.88 -11.53 -23.37
CA LYS A 371 18.14 -12.48 -22.52
C LYS A 371 19.07 -13.51 -21.88
N ALA A 372 20.02 -14.06 -22.65
CA ALA A 372 20.94 -15.07 -22.14
C ALA A 372 21.77 -14.57 -20.95
N VAL A 373 22.12 -13.29 -20.93
CA VAL A 373 22.87 -12.65 -19.83
C VAL A 373 21.95 -12.10 -18.75
N LEU A 374 20.85 -11.45 -19.15
CA LEU A 374 19.96 -10.74 -18.23
C LEU A 374 19.18 -11.67 -17.31
N MET A 375 18.72 -12.84 -17.82
CA MET A 375 17.86 -13.73 -17.03
C MET A 375 18.59 -14.39 -15.84
N PRO A 376 19.85 -14.85 -15.95
CA PRO A 376 20.65 -15.26 -14.79
C PRO A 376 20.84 -14.15 -13.75
N LEU A 377 21.12 -12.91 -14.20
CA LEU A 377 21.23 -11.76 -13.30
C LEU A 377 19.91 -11.42 -12.61
N ALA A 378 18.80 -11.52 -13.33
CA ALA A 378 17.48 -11.35 -12.74
C ALA A 378 17.20 -12.42 -11.68
N ALA A 379 17.52 -13.68 -11.92
CA ALA A 379 17.36 -14.75 -10.93
C ALA A 379 18.21 -14.47 -9.69
N TYR A 380 19.47 -14.01 -9.87
CA TYR A 380 20.32 -13.62 -8.76
C TYR A 380 19.73 -12.44 -7.98
N TYR A 381 19.24 -11.41 -8.67
CA TYR A 381 18.62 -10.22 -8.05
C TYR A 381 17.47 -10.57 -7.11
N PHE A 382 16.60 -11.52 -7.50
CA PHE A 382 15.44 -11.91 -6.69
C PHE A 382 15.74 -12.96 -5.62
N LEU A 383 16.75 -13.81 -5.83
CA LEU A 383 17.00 -14.94 -4.92
C LEU A 383 18.15 -14.69 -3.94
N GLU A 384 19.22 -14.04 -4.39
CA GLU A 384 20.49 -13.95 -3.64
C GLU A 384 20.85 -12.51 -3.26
N ALA A 385 20.56 -11.50 -4.10
CA ALA A 385 20.90 -10.11 -3.81
C ALA A 385 20.17 -9.61 -2.56
N LYS A 386 20.92 -8.86 -1.72
CA LYS A 386 20.40 -8.29 -0.48
C LYS A 386 20.60 -6.78 -0.46
N SER A 387 19.60 -6.07 0.04
CA SER A 387 19.72 -4.65 0.42
C SER A 387 20.56 -4.51 1.70
N GLY A 388 20.94 -3.30 2.05
CA GLY A 388 21.65 -3.02 3.32
C GLY A 388 20.89 -3.45 4.59
N ARG A 389 19.60 -3.82 4.45
CA ARG A 389 18.77 -4.40 5.54
C ARG A 389 18.65 -5.92 5.47
N GLY A 390 19.41 -6.60 4.62
CA GLY A 390 19.39 -8.07 4.46
C GLY A 390 18.16 -8.62 3.72
N GLN A 391 17.32 -7.77 3.16
CA GLN A 391 16.11 -8.15 2.41
C GLN A 391 16.34 -8.08 0.89
N PRO A 392 15.50 -8.74 0.06
CA PRO A 392 15.53 -8.54 -1.39
C PRO A 392 15.50 -7.06 -1.75
N PRO A 393 16.29 -6.61 -2.75
CA PRO A 393 16.36 -5.19 -3.09
C PRO A 393 15.05 -4.64 -3.68
N ASP A 394 14.30 -5.49 -4.39
CA ASP A 394 13.06 -5.07 -5.05
C ASP A 394 11.89 -4.92 -4.05
N PRO A 395 11.19 -3.77 -4.03
CA PRO A 395 10.08 -3.53 -3.12
C PRO A 395 8.85 -4.40 -3.41
N VAL A 396 8.59 -4.71 -4.69
CA VAL A 396 7.46 -5.56 -5.10
C VAL A 396 7.73 -7.01 -4.70
N ALA A 397 8.98 -7.47 -4.86
CA ALA A 397 9.40 -8.79 -4.36
C ALA A 397 9.23 -8.90 -2.84
N ARG A 398 9.68 -7.88 -2.08
CA ARG A 398 9.50 -7.87 -0.61
C ARG A 398 8.02 -7.98 -0.23
N PHE A 399 7.15 -7.27 -0.93
CA PHE A 399 5.72 -7.32 -0.68
C PHE A 399 5.15 -8.72 -0.93
N HIS A 400 5.35 -9.30 -2.12
CA HIS A 400 4.77 -10.60 -2.45
C HIS A 400 5.38 -11.76 -1.66
N LEU A 401 6.70 -11.79 -1.49
CA LEU A 401 7.38 -12.83 -0.69
C LEU A 401 7.00 -12.72 0.79
N GLY A 402 6.91 -11.49 1.32
CA GLY A 402 6.40 -11.22 2.66
C GLY A 402 4.93 -11.63 2.85
N ASN A 403 4.16 -11.71 1.79
CA ASN A 403 2.78 -12.25 1.79
C ASN A 403 2.74 -13.78 1.55
N GLY A 404 3.88 -14.47 1.55
CA GLY A 404 3.97 -15.92 1.41
C GLY A 404 3.85 -16.45 -0.02
N ALA A 405 3.98 -15.59 -1.02
CA ALA A 405 4.02 -16.03 -2.41
C ALA A 405 5.33 -16.75 -2.75
N ARG A 406 5.29 -17.61 -3.76
CA ARG A 406 6.45 -18.24 -4.38
C ARG A 406 6.84 -17.46 -5.64
N LEU A 407 8.13 -17.16 -5.83
CA LEU A 407 8.68 -16.65 -7.10
C LEU A 407 8.53 -17.74 -8.15
N GLU A 408 7.56 -17.59 -9.05
CA GLU A 408 7.12 -18.65 -9.97
C GLU A 408 7.85 -18.59 -11.30
N ARG A 409 7.92 -17.40 -11.89
CA ARG A 409 8.51 -17.21 -13.22
C ARG A 409 9.03 -15.79 -13.40
N LEU A 410 10.13 -15.67 -14.11
CA LEU A 410 10.68 -14.42 -14.62
C LEU A 410 10.32 -14.33 -16.11
N ASN A 411 9.71 -13.22 -16.53
CA ASN A 411 9.23 -13.03 -17.89
C ASN A 411 10.05 -11.95 -18.59
N PHE A 412 10.90 -12.36 -19.51
CA PHE A 412 11.67 -11.46 -20.36
C PHE A 412 10.75 -10.71 -21.31
N LEU A 413 10.91 -9.37 -21.40
CA LEU A 413 10.06 -8.48 -22.20
C LEU A 413 8.56 -8.62 -21.94
N GLY A 414 8.19 -8.91 -20.69
CA GLY A 414 6.80 -9.03 -20.28
C GLY A 414 6.04 -7.70 -20.26
N ASP A 415 6.76 -6.57 -20.10
CA ASP A 415 6.23 -5.21 -20.23
C ASP A 415 7.12 -4.37 -21.15
N ARG A 416 6.69 -4.16 -22.38
CA ARG A 416 7.42 -3.37 -23.38
C ARG A 416 6.99 -1.89 -23.41
N SER A 417 6.22 -1.40 -22.44
CA SER A 417 5.95 0.01 -22.27
C SER A 417 7.22 0.78 -21.93
N ASP A 418 7.25 2.09 -22.21
CA ASP A 418 8.39 2.94 -21.87
C ASP A 418 8.73 2.82 -20.38
N LYS A 419 7.72 2.76 -19.52
CA LYS A 419 7.90 2.57 -18.07
C LYS A 419 8.52 1.21 -17.74
N GLY A 420 8.03 0.12 -18.32
CA GLY A 420 8.56 -1.23 -18.11
C GLY A 420 10.00 -1.34 -18.58
N MET A 421 10.30 -0.79 -19.77
CA MET A 421 11.66 -0.76 -20.30
C MET A 421 12.61 0.06 -19.42
N GLN A 422 12.20 1.22 -18.96
CA GLN A 422 13.00 2.08 -18.09
C GLN A 422 13.27 1.47 -16.71
N GLN A 423 12.28 0.83 -16.11
CA GLN A 423 12.37 0.30 -14.75
C GLN A 423 13.04 -1.07 -14.65
N SER A 424 12.91 -1.90 -15.68
CA SER A 424 13.32 -3.30 -15.60
C SER A 424 13.79 -3.92 -16.92
N TYR A 425 14.02 -3.12 -17.97
CA TYR A 425 14.28 -3.63 -19.33
C TYR A 425 13.18 -4.61 -19.79
N GLY A 426 11.94 -4.30 -19.41
CA GLY A 426 10.77 -5.10 -19.75
C GLY A 426 10.57 -6.37 -18.90
N LEU A 427 11.38 -6.61 -17.89
CA LEU A 427 11.23 -7.79 -17.02
C LEU A 427 9.97 -7.68 -16.17
N MET A 428 9.14 -8.74 -16.20
CA MET A 428 8.03 -8.94 -15.28
C MET A 428 8.16 -10.24 -14.50
N VAL A 429 7.46 -10.33 -13.39
CA VAL A 429 7.56 -11.44 -12.44
C VAL A 429 6.18 -12.01 -12.13
N ASN A 430 6.05 -13.32 -12.18
CA ASN A 430 4.91 -14.03 -11.62
C ASN A 430 5.23 -14.50 -10.20
N TYR A 431 4.41 -14.10 -9.23
CA TYR A 431 4.41 -14.60 -7.86
C TYR A 431 3.16 -15.46 -7.65
N LEU A 432 3.34 -16.73 -7.32
CA LEU A 432 2.26 -17.70 -7.13
C LEU A 432 1.85 -17.77 -5.65
N TYR A 433 0.58 -17.60 -5.38
CA TYR A 433 -0.06 -17.81 -4.09
C TYR A 433 -0.61 -19.25 -4.00
N ALA A 434 0.25 -20.21 -3.66
CA ALA A 434 -0.15 -21.58 -3.40
C ALA A 434 -0.82 -21.66 -2.00
N LEU A 435 -2.14 -21.80 -1.96
CA LEU A 435 -2.95 -21.62 -0.75
C LEU A 435 -2.52 -22.51 0.43
N ASP A 436 -2.06 -23.72 0.13
CA ASP A 436 -1.54 -24.70 1.11
C ASP A 436 -0.12 -24.38 1.60
N ARG A 437 0.59 -23.42 0.98
CA ARG A 437 1.99 -23.10 1.27
C ARG A 437 2.22 -21.68 1.74
N ILE A 438 1.22 -20.81 1.67
CA ILE A 438 1.36 -19.38 1.95
C ILE A 438 1.94 -19.14 3.35
N GLU A 439 1.41 -19.80 4.38
CA GLU A 439 1.88 -19.61 5.76
C GLU A 439 3.32 -20.09 5.92
N ALA A 440 3.64 -21.30 5.46
CA ALA A 440 4.99 -21.85 5.55
C ALA A 440 6.03 -21.01 4.77
N ASN A 441 5.62 -20.46 3.62
CA ASN A 441 6.50 -19.57 2.84
C ASN A 441 6.71 -18.22 3.55
N HIS A 442 5.65 -17.67 4.16
CA HIS A 442 5.71 -16.44 4.95
C HIS A 442 6.66 -16.60 6.14
N GLU A 443 6.46 -17.64 6.96
CA GLU A 443 7.30 -17.93 8.11
C GLU A 443 8.78 -18.10 7.70
N ALA A 444 9.05 -18.90 6.67
CA ALA A 444 10.42 -19.12 6.17
C ALA A 444 11.08 -17.83 5.66
N TYR A 445 10.30 -16.93 5.09
CA TYR A 445 10.79 -15.62 4.62
C TYR A 445 11.08 -14.68 5.80
N VAL A 446 10.16 -14.58 6.76
CA VAL A 446 10.29 -13.65 7.90
C VAL A 446 11.39 -14.09 8.86
N GLU A 447 11.46 -15.38 9.19
CA GLU A 447 12.43 -15.89 10.15
C GLU A 447 13.84 -16.03 9.58
N ASN A 448 13.95 -16.50 8.32
CA ASN A 448 15.23 -16.94 7.76
C ASN A 448 15.63 -16.18 6.48
N GLY A 449 14.82 -15.21 6.01
CA GLY A 449 15.04 -14.53 4.73
C GLY A 449 14.97 -15.47 3.51
N ARG A 450 14.36 -16.67 3.68
CA ARG A 450 14.34 -17.70 2.63
C ARG A 450 13.28 -17.40 1.59
N VAL A 451 13.71 -17.22 0.35
CA VAL A 451 12.82 -17.00 -0.80
C VAL A 451 12.32 -18.34 -1.33
N ALA A 452 11.00 -18.57 -1.27
CA ALA A 452 10.36 -19.68 -1.96
C ALA A 452 10.36 -19.41 -3.47
N ALA A 453 10.91 -20.31 -4.27
CA ALA A 453 11.00 -20.14 -5.73
C ALA A 453 10.80 -21.47 -6.47
N ALA A 454 10.23 -21.39 -7.69
CA ALA A 454 10.11 -22.51 -8.60
C ALA A 454 11.49 -23.03 -9.04
N ALA A 455 11.57 -24.33 -9.30
CA ALA A 455 12.81 -24.95 -9.76
C ALA A 455 13.34 -24.33 -11.06
N ALA A 456 12.44 -23.91 -11.94
CA ALA A 456 12.81 -23.25 -13.21
C ALA A 456 13.55 -21.93 -12.98
N VAL A 457 13.13 -21.12 -11.99
CA VAL A 457 13.81 -19.87 -11.63
C VAL A 457 15.17 -20.14 -10.98
N ARG A 458 15.24 -21.15 -10.09
CA ARG A 458 16.53 -21.54 -9.46
C ARG A 458 17.58 -22.02 -10.45
N LYS A 459 17.13 -22.68 -11.54
CA LYS A 459 18.03 -23.15 -12.61
C LYS A 459 18.65 -22.01 -13.43
N LEU A 460 18.07 -20.80 -13.37
CA LEU A 460 18.64 -19.62 -14.02
C LEU A 460 19.84 -19.03 -13.25
N LEU A 461 20.01 -19.38 -11.95
CA LEU A 461 21.16 -18.87 -11.19
C LEU A 461 22.48 -19.24 -11.87
N PRO A 462 23.45 -18.31 -11.92
CA PRO A 462 24.80 -18.62 -12.37
C PRO A 462 25.36 -19.81 -11.59
N SER A 463 26.10 -20.69 -12.27
CA SER A 463 26.73 -21.82 -11.57
C SER A 463 27.73 -21.30 -10.53
N ARG A 464 27.70 -21.84 -9.29
CA ARG A 464 28.65 -21.45 -8.23
C ARG A 464 30.12 -21.55 -8.63
N ALA A 465 30.44 -22.35 -9.64
CA ALA A 465 31.80 -22.47 -10.18
C ALA A 465 32.27 -21.16 -10.86
N ALA A 466 31.38 -20.48 -11.60
CA ALA A 466 31.73 -19.21 -12.26
C ALA A 466 31.96 -18.06 -11.25
N THR A 467 31.20 -18.06 -10.13
CA THR A 467 31.39 -17.08 -9.04
C THR A 467 32.66 -17.34 -8.20
N ALA A 468 33.07 -18.57 -8.05
CA ALA A 468 34.29 -18.92 -7.28
C ALA A 468 35.60 -18.63 -8.06
N GLU A 469 35.60 -18.79 -9.38
CA GLU A 469 36.73 -18.45 -10.23
C GLU A 469 36.97 -16.93 -10.34
N ALA A 470 35.91 -16.12 -10.33
CA ALA A 470 36.00 -14.66 -10.31
C ALA A 470 36.57 -14.11 -8.98
N VAL A 471 36.29 -14.77 -7.85
CA VAL A 471 36.86 -14.40 -6.52
C VAL A 471 38.30 -14.91 -6.35
N ALA A 472 38.72 -15.98 -7.03
CA ALA A 472 40.06 -16.52 -6.95
C ALA A 472 41.07 -15.81 -7.90
N SER A 473 40.55 -15.02 -8.85
CA SER A 473 41.37 -14.26 -9.84
C SER A 473 41.45 -12.75 -9.54
N SER A 474 40.85 -12.27 -8.45
CA SER A 474 40.97 -10.92 -7.90
C SER A 474 41.78 -10.91 -6.60
#